data_c2f9b3af9c32b916d14894f2748a1061
#
_entry.id   c2f9b3af9c32b916d14894f2748a1061
#
_cell.length_a   1.000
_cell.length_b   1.000
_cell.length_c   1.000
_cell.angle_alpha   90.00
_cell.angle_beta   90.00
_cell.angle_gamma   90.00
#
_symmetry.space_group_name_H-M   'P 1'
#
loop_
_entity.id
_entity.type
_entity.pdbx_description
1 polymer ?
#
loop_
_entity_poly.entity_id
_entity_poly.type
_entity_poly.pdbx_seq_one_letter_code
_entity_poly.pdbx_strand_id
1 'polypeptide(L)'
;LYRIHKHDMSTHYISLQKGENSDIRPDKYIRSIYRDKDGQIWAGGYYNFERIDPKTQQLEYYSTDYPITGITEKTSRALWIGTANGIQKFNKKQKKLQQVYLSSDIGTVNSIYQVDSTRTYIGTHGTGLWIYNNQTKRLENYHTQNSTLISNNIFCILPGHKPEELILTTDNELVCFNTSKGSFQNWTKEQGLPTNKFNPSAGIKTRKDDIVLGSDEGLLIIKDSISLPQDIQSKLVFSNFNIQYQEMKPGMQDSPLSKSIDETEEITLQYDQNIFSLDVSSINYDCPSQILYSWKLEGFYEEWTKSSKSRLIRYTGLAP
;
A
#
# COMPACT_ATOMS: atom_id res chain seq x y z
N LEU A 1 10.68 -10.96 -25.72
CA LEU A 1 10.64 -9.57 -25.29
C LEU A 1 10.51 -8.65 -26.51
N TYR A 2 9.68 -7.61 -26.41
CA TYR A 2 9.52 -6.63 -27.49
C TYR A 2 10.12 -5.29 -27.05
N ARG A 3 10.89 -4.67 -27.94
CA ARG A 3 11.31 -3.28 -27.82
C ARG A 3 10.43 -2.42 -28.71
N ILE A 4 9.80 -1.41 -28.16
CA ILE A 4 8.99 -0.46 -28.90
C ILE A 4 9.82 0.80 -29.14
N HIS A 5 9.93 1.22 -30.40
CA HIS A 5 10.66 2.43 -30.76
C HIS A 5 9.78 3.66 -30.50
N LYS A 6 10.31 4.62 -29.73
CA LYS A 6 9.52 5.73 -29.19
C LYS A 6 8.93 6.68 -30.25
N HIS A 7 9.60 6.84 -31.38
CA HIS A 7 9.21 7.84 -32.40
C HIS A 7 8.19 7.34 -33.40
N ASP A 8 8.30 6.07 -33.79
CA ASP A 8 7.50 5.48 -34.86
C ASP A 8 6.64 4.29 -34.38
N MET A 9 6.71 4.00 -33.09
CA MET A 9 6.02 2.86 -32.46
C MET A 9 6.35 1.50 -33.10
N SER A 10 7.40 1.43 -33.92
CA SER A 10 7.85 0.18 -34.49
C SER A 10 8.27 -0.78 -33.39
N THR A 11 7.92 -2.05 -33.57
CA THR A 11 8.23 -3.10 -32.60
C THR A 11 9.37 -3.98 -33.11
N HIS A 12 10.35 -4.23 -32.28
CA HIS A 12 11.43 -5.15 -32.55
C HIS A 12 11.39 -6.31 -31.55
N TYR A 13 11.29 -7.52 -32.06
CA TYR A 13 11.33 -8.73 -31.21
C TYR A 13 12.77 -9.03 -30.83
N ILE A 14 13.05 -9.04 -29.55
CA ILE A 14 14.31 -9.52 -28.99
C ILE A 14 14.10 -11.01 -28.70
N SER A 15 14.66 -11.86 -29.54
CA SER A 15 14.63 -13.30 -29.31
C SER A 15 15.52 -13.62 -28.11
N LEU A 16 14.95 -14.23 -27.09
CA LEU A 16 15.67 -14.79 -25.96
C LEU A 16 16.19 -16.18 -26.37
N GLN A 17 16.98 -16.24 -27.41
CA GLN A 17 17.55 -17.51 -27.89
C GLN A 17 18.76 -17.92 -27.05
N LYS A 18 18.96 -19.24 -26.93
CA LYS A 18 20.14 -19.86 -26.32
C LYS A 18 21.44 -19.24 -26.85
N GLY A 19 22.29 -18.74 -25.95
CA GLY A 19 23.72 -18.64 -26.25
C GLY A 19 24.26 -20.06 -26.47
N GLU A 20 25.16 -20.25 -27.43
CA GLU A 20 25.63 -21.54 -27.90
C GLU A 20 26.15 -22.53 -26.82
N ASN A 21 26.29 -22.10 -25.57
CA ASN A 21 26.88 -22.88 -24.48
C ASN A 21 26.04 -22.95 -23.17
N SER A 22 24.73 -22.74 -23.18
CA SER A 22 23.94 -22.83 -21.94
C SER A 22 22.91 -23.96 -22.03
N ASP A 23 22.93 -24.87 -21.06
CA ASP A 23 21.87 -25.90 -20.86
C ASP A 23 20.59 -25.25 -20.31
N ILE A 24 20.61 -23.95 -20.05
CA ILE A 24 19.48 -23.17 -19.47
C ILE A 24 18.50 -22.84 -20.59
N ARG A 25 17.25 -23.26 -20.45
CA ARG A 25 16.17 -22.89 -21.37
C ARG A 25 15.70 -21.45 -21.09
N PRO A 26 15.53 -20.63 -22.14
CA PRO A 26 14.94 -19.28 -21.97
C PRO A 26 13.55 -19.40 -21.32
N ASP A 27 13.27 -18.52 -20.38
CA ASP A 27 11.94 -18.45 -19.80
C ASP A 27 10.97 -17.83 -20.81
N LYS A 28 9.79 -18.43 -20.96
CA LYS A 28 8.74 -17.90 -21.84
C LYS A 28 7.96 -16.75 -21.19
N TYR A 29 8.03 -16.65 -19.88
CA TYR A 29 7.23 -15.72 -19.08
C TYR A 29 8.13 -14.78 -18.28
N ILE A 30 8.32 -13.57 -18.78
CA ILE A 30 8.99 -12.50 -18.07
C ILE A 30 7.98 -11.82 -17.14
N ARG A 31 8.31 -11.78 -15.86
CA ARG A 31 7.47 -11.18 -14.79
C ARG A 31 7.98 -9.84 -14.32
N SER A 32 9.28 -9.60 -14.40
CA SER A 32 9.91 -8.36 -13.96
C SER A 32 10.99 -7.93 -14.93
N ILE A 33 11.05 -6.62 -15.20
CA ILE A 33 12.09 -6.02 -16.04
C ILE A 33 12.63 -4.82 -15.27
N TYR A 34 13.95 -4.71 -15.23
CA TYR A 34 14.63 -3.61 -14.55
C TYR A 34 15.83 -3.12 -15.38
N ARG A 35 16.00 -1.79 -15.46
CA ARG A 35 17.18 -1.18 -16.03
C ARG A 35 18.05 -0.62 -14.92
N ASP A 36 19.28 -1.12 -14.81
CA ASP A 36 20.23 -0.65 -13.81
C ASP A 36 20.91 0.68 -14.22
N LYS A 37 21.69 1.25 -13.29
CA LYS A 37 22.40 2.52 -13.50
C LYS A 37 23.47 2.45 -14.58
N ASP A 38 24.00 1.26 -14.85
CA ASP A 38 24.97 1.00 -15.93
C ASP A 38 24.26 0.87 -17.30
N GLY A 39 22.95 0.92 -17.32
CA GLY A 39 22.09 0.86 -18.50
C GLY A 39 21.82 -0.58 -18.97
N GLN A 40 22.25 -1.60 -18.23
CA GLN A 40 21.95 -2.98 -18.51
C GLN A 40 20.48 -3.27 -18.20
N ILE A 41 19.85 -4.14 -18.98
CA ILE A 41 18.47 -4.57 -18.75
C ILE A 41 18.53 -5.94 -18.09
N TRP A 42 17.75 -6.10 -17.04
CA TRP A 42 17.59 -7.34 -16.30
C TRP A 42 16.15 -7.81 -16.45
N ALA A 43 15.96 -9.09 -16.73
CA ALA A 43 14.66 -9.70 -16.87
C ALA A 43 14.56 -10.92 -15.94
N GLY A 44 13.49 -11.03 -15.22
CA GLY A 44 13.21 -12.13 -14.31
C GLY A 44 11.96 -12.88 -14.70
N GLY A 45 12.06 -14.20 -14.75
CA GLY A 45 10.98 -15.12 -15.09
C GLY A 45 10.73 -16.16 -14.01
N TYR A 46 10.23 -17.35 -14.41
CA TYR A 46 9.97 -18.45 -13.49
C TYR A 46 11.22 -19.24 -13.09
N TYR A 47 12.13 -19.43 -14.05
CA TYR A 47 13.28 -20.33 -13.89
C TYR A 47 14.61 -19.64 -14.13
N ASN A 48 14.58 -18.46 -14.74
CA ASN A 48 15.76 -17.74 -15.17
C ASN A 48 15.72 -16.28 -14.76
N PHE A 49 16.91 -15.78 -14.54
CA PHE A 49 17.24 -14.39 -14.39
C PHE A 49 18.22 -14.03 -15.49
N GLU A 50 17.93 -13.01 -16.27
CA GLU A 50 18.64 -12.70 -17.50
C GLU A 50 19.18 -11.27 -17.47
N ARG A 51 20.40 -11.10 -17.98
CA ARG A 51 20.98 -9.80 -18.30
C ARG A 51 20.97 -9.60 -19.80
N ILE A 52 20.48 -8.48 -20.26
CA ILE A 52 20.40 -8.09 -21.65
C ILE A 52 21.24 -6.83 -21.85
N ASP A 53 22.28 -6.89 -22.67
CA ASP A 53 22.99 -5.68 -23.09
C ASP A 53 22.20 -5.00 -24.20
N PRO A 54 21.71 -3.76 -23.98
CA PRO A 54 20.83 -3.10 -24.96
C PRO A 54 21.55 -2.67 -26.23
N LYS A 55 22.90 -2.62 -26.23
CA LYS A 55 23.70 -2.22 -27.40
C LYS A 55 24.08 -3.42 -28.26
N THR A 56 24.60 -4.46 -27.63
CA THR A 56 25.07 -5.66 -28.34
C THR A 56 24.00 -6.73 -28.49
N GLN A 57 22.89 -6.62 -27.74
CA GLN A 57 21.82 -7.61 -27.62
C GLN A 57 22.30 -8.97 -27.08
N GLN A 58 23.47 -9.01 -26.49
CA GLN A 58 23.97 -10.21 -25.84
C GLN A 58 23.17 -10.52 -24.57
N LEU A 59 22.90 -11.80 -24.36
CA LEU A 59 22.15 -12.35 -23.25
C LEU A 59 23.06 -13.19 -22.37
N GLU A 60 22.93 -12.97 -21.07
CA GLU A 60 23.52 -13.84 -20.04
C GLU A 60 22.40 -14.39 -19.16
N TYR A 61 22.42 -15.70 -18.90
CA TYR A 61 21.41 -16.40 -18.12
C TYR A 61 21.96 -16.84 -16.77
N TYR A 62 21.10 -16.78 -15.78
CA TYR A 62 21.39 -17.25 -14.43
C TYR A 62 20.19 -18.06 -13.94
N SER A 63 20.40 -19.29 -13.47
CA SER A 63 19.35 -20.12 -12.90
C SER A 63 18.88 -19.54 -11.56
N THR A 64 17.59 -19.69 -11.29
CA THR A 64 16.98 -19.35 -10.02
C THR A 64 16.10 -20.49 -9.53
N ASP A 65 16.07 -20.69 -8.21
CA ASP A 65 15.24 -21.74 -7.59
C ASP A 65 13.78 -21.29 -7.44
N TYR A 66 13.52 -19.98 -7.53
CA TYR A 66 12.19 -19.39 -7.30
C TYR A 66 11.83 -18.39 -8.39
N PRO A 67 10.54 -18.29 -8.73
CA PRO A 67 10.04 -17.25 -9.63
C PRO A 67 10.44 -15.86 -9.16
N ILE A 68 10.96 -15.06 -10.09
CA ILE A 68 11.34 -13.67 -9.81
C ILE A 68 10.13 -12.78 -10.00
N THR A 69 9.86 -11.98 -9.01
CA THR A 69 8.70 -11.08 -8.94
C THR A 69 9.07 -9.61 -8.99
N GLY A 70 10.28 -9.26 -8.52
CA GLY A 70 10.76 -7.88 -8.52
C GLY A 70 12.27 -7.80 -8.58
N ILE A 71 12.81 -6.77 -9.23
CA ILE A 71 14.24 -6.52 -9.34
C ILE A 71 14.50 -5.05 -9.02
N THR A 72 15.48 -4.77 -8.15
CA THR A 72 15.94 -3.40 -7.90
C THR A 72 17.46 -3.37 -7.65
N GLU A 73 18.08 -2.23 -7.90
CA GLU A 73 19.50 -2.07 -7.64
C GLU A 73 19.75 -1.69 -6.18
N LYS A 74 20.47 -2.56 -5.45
CA LYS A 74 20.90 -2.27 -4.08
C LYS A 74 22.12 -1.36 -4.07
N THR A 75 23.10 -1.68 -4.92
CA THR A 75 24.34 -0.94 -5.12
C THR A 75 24.78 -1.17 -6.55
N SER A 76 25.73 -0.38 -7.06
CA SER A 76 26.33 -0.60 -8.39
C SER A 76 26.85 -2.03 -8.62
N ARG A 77 27.14 -2.78 -7.54
CA ARG A 77 27.69 -4.14 -7.61
C ARG A 77 26.67 -5.24 -7.32
N ALA A 78 25.45 -4.89 -6.89
CA ALA A 78 24.46 -5.88 -6.45
C ALA A 78 23.04 -5.46 -6.75
N LEU A 79 22.23 -6.45 -7.16
CA LEU A 79 20.78 -6.31 -7.26
C LEU A 79 20.10 -7.02 -6.08
N TRP A 80 18.96 -6.52 -5.69
CA TRP A 80 18.02 -7.23 -4.86
C TRP A 80 16.92 -7.77 -5.74
N ILE A 81 16.56 -9.01 -5.49
CA ILE A 81 15.63 -9.78 -6.28
C ILE A 81 14.55 -10.31 -5.36
N GLY A 82 13.33 -9.85 -5.58
CA GLY A 82 12.14 -10.39 -4.93
C GLY A 82 11.76 -11.70 -5.60
N THR A 83 11.42 -12.68 -4.79
CA THR A 83 11.03 -14.01 -5.25
C THR A 83 9.77 -14.47 -4.52
N ALA A 84 9.21 -15.59 -4.98
CA ALA A 84 8.12 -16.27 -4.27
C ALA A 84 8.53 -16.78 -2.86
N ASN A 85 9.83 -16.81 -2.57
CA ASN A 85 10.38 -17.23 -1.25
C ASN A 85 11.32 -16.18 -0.64
N GLY A 86 10.84 -14.94 -0.55
CA GLY A 86 11.58 -13.84 0.07
C GLY A 86 12.53 -13.14 -0.90
N ILE A 87 13.70 -12.74 -0.41
CA ILE A 87 14.66 -11.90 -1.12
C ILE A 87 15.94 -12.64 -1.41
N GLN A 88 16.43 -12.49 -2.63
CA GLN A 88 17.76 -12.89 -3.02
C GLN A 88 18.63 -11.67 -3.38
N LYS A 89 19.92 -11.80 -3.22
CA LYS A 89 20.92 -10.83 -3.65
C LYS A 89 21.73 -11.40 -4.80
N PHE A 90 21.75 -10.70 -5.92
CA PHE A 90 22.64 -11.02 -7.03
C PHE A 90 23.91 -10.16 -6.97
N ASN A 91 25.05 -10.81 -6.92
CA ASN A 91 26.35 -10.13 -7.01
C ASN A 91 26.76 -10.05 -8.48
N LYS A 92 26.78 -8.85 -9.06
CA LYS A 92 27.09 -8.62 -10.48
C LYS A 92 28.52 -9.09 -10.87
N LYS A 93 29.49 -8.96 -9.96
CA LYS A 93 30.89 -9.36 -10.21
C LYS A 93 31.07 -10.87 -10.14
N GLN A 94 30.49 -11.49 -9.11
CA GLN A 94 30.61 -12.94 -8.89
C GLN A 94 29.62 -13.74 -9.74
N LYS A 95 28.62 -13.06 -10.33
CA LYS A 95 27.52 -13.67 -11.10
C LYS A 95 26.77 -14.75 -10.30
N LYS A 96 26.56 -14.51 -8.99
CA LYS A 96 25.95 -15.46 -8.07
C LYS A 96 24.75 -14.86 -7.35
N LEU A 97 23.69 -15.68 -7.23
CA LEU A 97 22.53 -15.45 -6.37
C LEU A 97 22.83 -15.98 -4.97
N GLN A 98 22.38 -15.24 -3.95
CA GLN A 98 22.48 -15.61 -2.54
C GLN A 98 21.17 -15.27 -1.85
N GLN A 99 20.61 -16.21 -1.08
CA GLN A 99 19.42 -15.96 -0.26
C GLN A 99 19.74 -14.92 0.82
N VAL A 100 18.82 -13.99 1.03
CA VAL A 100 18.89 -12.96 2.09
C VAL A 100 17.76 -13.24 3.07
N TYR A 101 18.13 -13.70 4.25
CA TYR A 101 17.18 -13.96 5.33
C TYR A 101 16.99 -12.69 6.15
N LEU A 102 15.83 -12.05 6.02
CA LEU A 102 15.42 -10.93 6.87
C LEU A 102 14.43 -11.38 7.93
N SER A 103 13.41 -12.14 7.54
CA SER A 103 12.42 -12.80 8.39
C SER A 103 11.76 -13.93 7.62
N SER A 104 11.33 -15.00 8.30
CA SER A 104 10.52 -16.07 7.72
C SER A 104 9.12 -15.59 7.32
N ASP A 105 8.66 -14.48 7.91
CA ASP A 105 7.29 -14.01 7.76
C ASP A 105 7.10 -13.13 6.51
N ILE A 106 8.17 -12.76 5.81
CA ILE A 106 8.09 -11.92 4.61
C ILE A 106 7.35 -12.64 3.48
N GLY A 107 7.55 -13.93 3.29
CA GLY A 107 6.90 -14.73 2.25
C GLY A 107 7.21 -14.25 0.84
N THR A 108 6.19 -14.25 -0.04
CA THR A 108 6.33 -13.81 -1.43
C THR A 108 6.52 -12.30 -1.52
N VAL A 109 7.62 -11.87 -2.14
CA VAL A 109 7.95 -10.47 -2.36
C VAL A 109 7.52 -10.05 -3.76
N ASN A 110 6.60 -9.11 -3.87
CA ASN A 110 6.11 -8.59 -5.16
C ASN A 110 6.93 -7.40 -5.67
N SER A 111 7.41 -6.55 -4.76
CA SER A 111 8.12 -5.33 -5.14
C SER A 111 9.15 -4.96 -4.10
N ILE A 112 10.28 -4.43 -4.55
CA ILE A 112 11.32 -3.90 -3.68
C ILE A 112 11.69 -2.51 -4.17
N TYR A 113 11.69 -1.54 -3.27
CA TYR A 113 12.10 -0.18 -3.57
C TYR A 113 13.10 0.34 -2.52
N GLN A 114 14.20 0.85 -2.99
CA GLN A 114 15.22 1.46 -2.13
C GLN A 114 15.22 2.97 -2.36
N VAL A 115 14.78 3.73 -1.35
CA VAL A 115 14.74 5.20 -1.40
C VAL A 115 16.15 5.77 -1.37
N ASP A 116 16.96 5.28 -0.44
CA ASP A 116 18.33 5.72 -0.20
C ASP A 116 19.17 4.55 0.33
N SER A 117 20.38 4.84 0.84
CA SER A 117 21.24 3.82 1.45
C SER A 117 20.70 3.29 2.80
N THR A 118 19.71 3.96 3.42
CA THR A 118 19.26 3.65 4.79
C THR A 118 18.06 2.73 4.81
N ARG A 119 17.04 2.93 3.94
CA ARG A 119 15.78 2.20 3.98
C ARG A 119 15.50 1.47 2.68
N THR A 120 15.04 0.24 2.82
CA THR A 120 14.51 -0.60 1.73
C THR A 120 13.07 -0.97 2.06
N TYR A 121 12.16 -0.69 1.16
CA TYR A 121 10.75 -0.99 1.25
C TYR A 121 10.46 -2.25 0.44
N ILE A 122 9.71 -3.17 1.05
CA ILE A 122 9.44 -4.51 0.51
C ILE A 122 7.93 -4.72 0.53
N GLY A 123 7.34 -4.76 -0.64
CA GLY A 123 5.92 -5.07 -0.82
C GLY A 123 5.73 -6.56 -1.03
N THR A 124 4.79 -7.13 -0.30
CA THR A 124 4.59 -8.59 -0.23
C THR A 124 3.21 -9.01 -0.68
N HIS A 125 3.05 -10.30 -0.89
CA HIS A 125 1.75 -10.94 -1.02
C HIS A 125 1.32 -11.50 0.34
N GLY A 126 0.30 -10.88 0.93
CA GLY A 126 -0.35 -11.36 2.15
C GLY A 126 0.22 -10.86 3.47
N THR A 127 1.42 -10.25 3.50
CA THR A 127 2.04 -9.79 4.77
C THR A 127 2.28 -8.28 4.83
N GLY A 128 1.79 -7.51 3.86
CA GLY A 128 1.82 -6.05 3.86
C GLY A 128 3.13 -5.43 3.39
N LEU A 129 3.44 -4.25 3.93
CA LEU A 129 4.64 -3.49 3.66
C LEU A 129 5.68 -3.74 4.74
N TRP A 130 6.87 -4.18 4.35
CA TRP A 130 8.02 -4.31 5.22
C TRP A 130 9.04 -3.21 4.94
N ILE A 131 9.63 -2.67 5.99
CA ILE A 131 10.67 -1.64 5.91
C ILE A 131 11.92 -2.16 6.60
N TYR A 132 12.98 -2.35 5.82
CA TYR A 132 14.26 -2.77 6.31
C TYR A 132 15.23 -1.59 6.40
N ASN A 133 15.69 -1.29 7.61
CA ASN A 133 16.75 -0.30 7.83
C ASN A 133 18.12 -0.95 7.57
N ASN A 134 18.78 -0.51 6.52
CA ASN A 134 20.08 -1.06 6.09
C ASN A 134 21.23 -0.81 7.08
N GLN A 135 21.14 0.23 7.93
CA GLN A 135 22.15 0.59 8.91
C GLN A 135 21.95 -0.15 10.23
N THR A 136 20.75 -0.02 10.82
CA THR A 136 20.43 -0.61 12.13
C THR A 136 20.05 -2.07 12.05
N LYS A 137 19.78 -2.59 10.83
CA LYS A 137 19.28 -3.96 10.58
C LYS A 137 17.91 -4.24 11.18
N ARG A 138 17.17 -3.21 11.58
CA ARG A 138 15.80 -3.34 12.07
C ARG A 138 14.84 -3.56 10.90
N LEU A 139 13.83 -4.36 11.18
CA LEU A 139 12.75 -4.69 10.27
C LEU A 139 11.43 -4.27 10.91
N GLU A 140 10.63 -3.50 10.20
CA GLU A 140 9.30 -3.04 10.60
C GLU A 140 8.27 -3.56 9.61
N ASN A 141 7.07 -3.86 10.07
CA ASN A 141 5.99 -4.36 9.24
C ASN A 141 4.71 -3.56 9.45
N TYR A 142 4.10 -3.15 8.36
CA TYR A 142 2.78 -2.50 8.31
C TYR A 142 1.81 -3.40 7.56
N HIS A 143 0.68 -3.71 8.20
CA HIS A 143 -0.37 -4.57 7.66
C HIS A 143 -1.76 -4.11 8.14
N THR A 144 -2.82 -4.72 7.65
CA THR A 144 -4.21 -4.32 7.92
C THR A 144 -4.63 -4.31 9.39
N GLN A 145 -3.89 -4.99 10.26
CA GLN A 145 -4.21 -5.06 11.70
C GLN A 145 -3.49 -3.98 12.53
N ASN A 146 -2.40 -3.39 12.02
CA ASN A 146 -1.60 -2.40 12.74
C ASN A 146 -1.45 -1.06 12.02
N SER A 147 -2.11 -0.89 10.88
CA SER A 147 -2.06 0.32 10.07
C SER A 147 -3.41 0.58 9.37
N THR A 148 -3.51 1.69 8.65
CA THR A 148 -4.70 2.02 7.84
C THR A 148 -4.68 1.40 6.43
N LEU A 149 -3.77 0.47 6.15
CA LEU A 149 -3.81 -0.33 4.94
C LEU A 149 -5.09 -1.16 4.88
N ILE A 150 -5.76 -1.20 3.72
CA ILE A 150 -6.96 -1.99 3.49
C ILE A 150 -6.59 -3.39 2.96
N SER A 151 -5.41 -3.53 2.35
CA SER A 151 -4.89 -4.80 1.85
C SER A 151 -3.47 -5.09 2.29
N ASN A 152 -3.17 -6.37 2.52
CA ASN A 152 -1.82 -6.88 2.76
C ASN A 152 -1.08 -7.27 1.46
N ASN A 153 -1.74 -7.13 0.29
CA ASN A 153 -1.14 -7.42 -1.00
C ASN A 153 -0.57 -6.15 -1.63
N ILE A 154 0.73 -5.93 -1.49
CA ILE A 154 1.41 -4.79 -2.12
C ILE A 154 2.02 -5.26 -3.43
N PHE A 155 1.52 -4.75 -4.56
CA PHE A 155 1.93 -5.18 -5.91
C PHE A 155 3.11 -4.39 -6.47
N CYS A 156 3.13 -3.07 -6.25
CA CYS A 156 4.19 -2.20 -6.73
C CYS A 156 4.49 -1.10 -5.71
N ILE A 157 5.74 -0.68 -5.64
CA ILE A 157 6.20 0.45 -4.83
C ILE A 157 6.97 1.40 -5.74
N LEU A 158 6.52 2.64 -5.83
CA LEU A 158 7.13 3.69 -6.64
C LEU A 158 7.36 4.95 -5.80
N PRO A 159 8.35 5.80 -6.16
CA PRO A 159 8.47 7.11 -5.56
C PRO A 159 7.28 7.99 -5.97
N GLY A 160 6.71 8.71 -5.01
CA GLY A 160 5.69 9.73 -5.24
C GLY A 160 6.26 11.00 -5.88
N HIS A 161 5.45 12.04 -5.94
CA HIS A 161 5.89 13.35 -6.44
C HIS A 161 6.70 14.11 -5.39
N LYS A 162 6.44 13.89 -4.10
CA LYS A 162 7.23 14.47 -2.99
C LYS A 162 8.29 13.47 -2.49
N PRO A 163 9.42 13.96 -1.99
CA PRO A 163 10.51 13.09 -1.53
C PRO A 163 10.11 12.09 -0.44
N GLU A 164 9.15 12.48 0.43
CA GLU A 164 8.65 11.66 1.52
C GLU A 164 7.48 10.74 1.12
N GLU A 165 7.09 10.71 -0.14
CA GLU A 165 5.94 9.95 -0.62
C GLU A 165 6.38 8.70 -1.38
N LEU A 166 5.72 7.58 -1.09
CA LEU A 166 5.72 6.38 -1.92
C LEU A 166 4.30 6.07 -2.36
N ILE A 167 4.17 5.70 -3.62
CA ILE A 167 2.92 5.20 -4.19
C ILE A 167 2.98 3.68 -4.19
N LEU A 168 1.99 3.08 -3.55
CA LEU A 168 1.82 1.63 -3.48
C LEU A 168 0.56 1.25 -4.23
N THR A 169 0.64 0.23 -5.08
CA THR A 169 -0.56 -0.40 -5.64
C THR A 169 -0.88 -1.68 -4.88
N THR A 170 -2.15 -1.91 -4.66
CA THR A 170 -2.66 -3.12 -4.00
C THR A 170 -3.70 -3.82 -4.90
N ASP A 171 -4.32 -4.86 -4.43
CA ASP A 171 -5.42 -5.54 -5.11
C ASP A 171 -6.75 -4.77 -5.05
N ASN A 172 -6.85 -3.72 -4.22
CA ASN A 172 -8.12 -2.99 -4.02
C ASN A 172 -7.99 -1.46 -4.15
N GLU A 173 -6.78 -0.91 -4.08
CA GLU A 173 -6.59 0.54 -3.94
C GLU A 173 -5.22 1.02 -4.41
N LEU A 174 -5.11 2.32 -4.55
CA LEU A 174 -3.85 3.04 -4.62
C LEU A 174 -3.57 3.67 -3.26
N VAL A 175 -2.37 3.52 -2.76
CA VAL A 175 -1.97 4.00 -1.44
C VAL A 175 -0.82 5.00 -1.57
N CYS A 176 -0.94 6.15 -0.94
CA CYS A 176 0.16 7.06 -0.69
C CYS A 176 0.71 6.82 0.71
N PHE A 177 1.95 6.39 0.81
CA PHE A 177 2.65 6.20 2.07
C PHE A 177 3.60 7.35 2.34
N ASN A 178 3.41 8.04 3.46
CA ASN A 178 4.34 9.08 3.92
C ASN A 178 5.45 8.44 4.74
N THR A 179 6.67 8.46 4.23
CA THR A 179 7.85 7.79 4.82
C THR A 179 8.36 8.47 6.07
N SER A 180 8.03 9.74 6.29
CA SER A 180 8.45 10.52 7.47
C SER A 180 7.49 10.35 8.63
N LYS A 181 6.18 10.26 8.34
CA LYS A 181 5.11 10.12 9.34
C LYS A 181 4.76 8.65 9.61
N GLY A 182 5.10 7.72 8.73
CA GLY A 182 4.66 6.32 8.78
C GLY A 182 3.15 6.16 8.55
N SER A 183 2.51 7.11 7.86
CA SER A 183 1.06 7.13 7.65
C SER A 183 0.71 6.75 6.23
N PHE A 184 -0.45 6.11 6.07
CA PHE A 184 -1.00 5.68 4.79
C PHE A 184 -2.26 6.49 4.48
N GLN A 185 -2.38 6.89 3.23
CA GLN A 185 -3.56 7.53 2.67
C GLN A 185 -4.03 6.71 1.48
N ASN A 186 -5.24 6.19 1.57
CA ASN A 186 -5.80 5.29 0.58
C ASN A 186 -6.62 6.07 -0.44
N TRP A 187 -6.52 5.70 -1.71
CA TRP A 187 -7.35 6.23 -2.80
C TRP A 187 -8.08 5.08 -3.47
N THR A 188 -9.40 5.13 -3.41
CA THR A 188 -10.29 4.07 -3.85
C THR A 188 -11.18 4.51 -5.03
N LYS A 189 -11.92 3.57 -5.62
CA LYS A 189 -12.92 3.87 -6.65
C LYS A 189 -13.99 4.85 -6.18
N GLU A 190 -14.39 4.78 -4.91
CA GLU A 190 -15.35 5.70 -4.32
C GLU A 190 -14.84 7.15 -4.28
N GLN A 191 -13.53 7.34 -4.22
CA GLN A 191 -12.85 8.63 -4.27
C GLN A 191 -12.44 9.02 -5.69
N GLY A 192 -12.99 8.36 -6.71
CA GLY A 192 -12.74 8.68 -8.10
C GLY A 192 -11.49 8.03 -8.71
N LEU A 193 -10.90 7.03 -8.05
CA LEU A 193 -9.86 6.22 -8.69
C LEU A 193 -10.46 5.47 -9.88
N PRO A 194 -9.95 5.63 -11.10
CA PRO A 194 -10.54 5.03 -12.29
C PRO A 194 -10.56 3.50 -12.26
N THR A 195 -9.53 2.89 -11.65
CA THR A 195 -9.40 1.43 -11.53
C THR A 195 -8.80 1.06 -10.17
N ASN A 196 -9.16 -0.11 -9.68
CA ASN A 196 -8.53 -0.74 -8.50
C ASN A 196 -7.91 -2.11 -8.81
N LYS A 197 -7.86 -2.52 -10.08
CA LYS A 197 -7.35 -3.81 -10.54
C LYS A 197 -5.94 -3.68 -11.08
N PHE A 198 -5.01 -3.32 -10.21
CA PHE A 198 -3.62 -3.16 -10.59
C PHE A 198 -2.92 -4.49 -10.82
N ASN A 199 -2.04 -4.53 -11.79
CA ASN A 199 -1.23 -5.70 -12.09
C ASN A 199 0.07 -5.70 -11.26
N PRO A 200 0.51 -6.86 -10.74
CA PRO A 200 1.77 -6.96 -10.01
C PRO A 200 2.96 -6.46 -10.85
N SER A 201 3.86 -5.71 -10.22
CA SER A 201 5.07 -5.14 -10.85
C SER A 201 4.83 -4.26 -12.08
N ALA A 202 3.59 -3.82 -12.31
CA ALA A 202 3.20 -3.01 -13.47
C ALA A 202 3.16 -1.53 -13.12
N GLY A 203 4.29 -0.96 -12.74
CA GLY A 203 4.36 0.47 -12.44
C GLY A 203 5.73 1.06 -12.74
N ILE A 204 5.75 2.31 -13.18
CA ILE A 204 6.98 3.06 -13.45
C ILE A 204 6.80 4.55 -13.20
N LYS A 205 7.82 5.21 -12.65
CA LYS A 205 7.93 6.66 -12.67
C LYS A 205 8.75 7.08 -13.87
N THR A 206 8.17 7.92 -14.73
CA THR A 206 8.79 8.37 -15.98
C THR A 206 9.82 9.48 -15.73
N ARG A 207 10.63 9.80 -16.74
CA ARG A 207 11.56 10.94 -16.67
C ARG A 207 10.87 12.31 -16.62
N LYS A 208 9.58 12.36 -16.95
CA LYS A 208 8.74 13.56 -16.86
C LYS A 208 8.01 13.67 -15.54
N ASP A 209 8.39 12.83 -14.58
CA ASP A 209 7.78 12.72 -13.25
C ASP A 209 6.36 12.12 -13.21
N ASP A 210 5.80 11.72 -14.37
CA ASP A 210 4.52 11.02 -14.38
C ASP A 210 4.67 9.60 -13.77
N ILE A 211 3.70 9.17 -12.97
CA ILE A 211 3.59 7.81 -12.47
C ILE A 211 2.62 7.05 -13.38
N VAL A 212 3.10 5.97 -13.99
CA VAL A 212 2.31 5.13 -14.89
C VAL A 212 2.12 3.78 -14.26
N LEU A 213 0.86 3.37 -14.09
CA LEU A 213 0.45 2.11 -13.47
C LEU A 213 -0.35 1.29 -14.45
N GLY A 214 -0.02 0.00 -14.55
CA GLY A 214 -0.77 -0.96 -15.36
C GLY A 214 -1.89 -1.61 -14.57
N SER A 215 -3.03 -1.79 -15.22
CA SER A 215 -4.20 -2.47 -14.67
C SER A 215 -4.87 -3.34 -15.73
N ASP A 216 -5.83 -4.17 -15.32
CA ASP A 216 -6.66 -4.96 -16.25
C ASP A 216 -7.55 -4.07 -17.14
N GLU A 217 -7.79 -2.83 -16.72
CA GLU A 217 -8.64 -1.86 -17.42
C GLU A 217 -7.82 -0.87 -18.27
N GLY A 218 -6.48 -1.00 -18.31
CA GLY A 218 -5.57 -0.16 -19.10
C GLY A 218 -4.47 0.50 -18.26
N LEU A 219 -4.03 1.67 -18.66
CA LEU A 219 -2.98 2.45 -18.00
C LEU A 219 -3.57 3.60 -17.21
N LEU A 220 -3.24 3.68 -15.93
CA LEU A 220 -3.48 4.88 -15.12
C LEU A 220 -2.22 5.76 -15.14
N ILE A 221 -2.36 7.02 -15.51
CA ILE A 221 -1.26 8.00 -15.53
C ILE A 221 -1.57 9.09 -14.50
N ILE A 222 -0.73 9.17 -13.47
CA ILE A 222 -0.81 10.19 -12.42
C ILE A 222 0.26 11.24 -12.74
N LYS A 223 -0.20 12.45 -13.04
CA LYS A 223 0.68 13.60 -13.30
C LYS A 223 0.94 14.35 -12.01
N ASP A 224 2.06 15.08 -11.94
CA ASP A 224 2.42 15.91 -10.79
C ASP A 224 1.34 16.94 -10.39
N SER A 225 0.56 17.39 -11.37
CA SER A 225 -0.56 18.33 -11.13
C SER A 225 -1.78 17.71 -10.45
N ILE A 226 -1.82 16.39 -10.26
CA ILE A 226 -2.93 15.70 -9.61
C ILE A 226 -2.62 15.56 -8.12
N SER A 227 -3.35 16.29 -7.29
CA SER A 227 -3.31 16.07 -5.85
C SER A 227 -4.06 14.78 -5.53
N LEU A 228 -3.40 13.88 -4.79
CA LEU A 228 -4.08 12.73 -4.19
C LEU A 228 -5.10 13.23 -3.16
N PRO A 229 -6.19 12.48 -2.91
CA PRO A 229 -7.15 12.85 -1.89
C PRO A 229 -6.44 13.17 -0.57
N GLN A 230 -6.76 14.32 0.01
CA GLN A 230 -6.17 14.71 1.30
C GLN A 230 -7.07 14.21 2.43
N ASP A 231 -6.47 13.97 3.61
CA ASP A 231 -7.23 13.72 4.82
C ASP A 231 -8.07 14.97 5.13
N ILE A 232 -9.36 14.86 4.89
CA ILE A 232 -10.30 15.91 5.19
C ILE A 232 -10.66 15.76 6.66
N GLN A 233 -10.34 16.77 7.46
CA GLN A 233 -10.84 16.85 8.84
C GLN A 233 -12.36 16.97 8.80
N SER A 234 -13.02 15.87 9.09
CA SER A 234 -14.48 15.83 9.13
C SER A 234 -14.98 16.31 10.48
N LYS A 235 -15.99 17.19 10.46
CA LYS A 235 -16.68 17.59 11.68
C LYS A 235 -17.53 16.42 12.19
N LEU A 236 -17.34 16.01 13.44
CA LEU A 236 -18.21 15.08 14.13
C LEU A 236 -19.40 15.84 14.70
N VAL A 237 -20.59 15.27 14.55
CA VAL A 237 -21.83 15.77 15.14
C VAL A 237 -22.58 14.61 15.78
N PHE A 238 -23.23 14.88 16.90
CA PHE A 238 -24.19 13.96 17.48
C PHE A 238 -25.57 14.25 16.87
N SER A 239 -26.24 13.22 16.37
CA SER A 239 -27.50 13.38 15.66
C SER A 239 -28.71 12.98 16.49
N ASN A 240 -28.61 11.97 17.34
CA ASN A 240 -29.67 11.49 18.19
C ASN A 240 -29.15 11.17 19.60
N PHE A 241 -30.02 11.33 20.57
CA PHE A 241 -29.82 10.91 21.94
C PHE A 241 -31.02 10.10 22.41
N ASN A 242 -30.80 8.90 22.93
CA ASN A 242 -31.87 8.05 23.43
C ASN A 242 -31.60 7.64 24.87
N ILE A 243 -32.65 7.60 25.67
CA ILE A 243 -32.67 7.03 27.03
C ILE A 243 -33.64 5.85 27.01
N GLN A 244 -33.21 4.68 27.51
CA GLN A 244 -34.04 3.46 27.52
C GLN A 244 -34.70 3.15 26.18
N TYR A 245 -33.95 3.37 25.06
CA TYR A 245 -34.39 3.17 23.68
C TYR A 245 -35.42 4.19 23.15
N GLN A 246 -35.77 5.22 23.93
CA GLN A 246 -36.65 6.28 23.50
C GLN A 246 -35.82 7.52 23.10
N GLU A 247 -36.10 8.07 21.93
CA GLU A 247 -35.46 9.31 21.47
C GLU A 247 -35.86 10.49 22.37
N MET A 248 -34.86 11.27 22.82
CA MET A 248 -35.02 12.44 23.63
C MET A 248 -34.81 13.71 22.81
N LYS A 249 -35.80 14.62 22.88
CA LYS A 249 -35.73 15.93 22.23
C LYS A 249 -35.96 17.04 23.25
N PRO A 250 -35.48 18.25 22.97
CA PRO A 250 -35.79 19.41 23.82
C PRO A 250 -37.30 19.61 23.97
N GLY A 251 -37.73 19.86 25.22
CA GLY A 251 -39.15 20.10 25.55
C GLY A 251 -40.03 18.84 25.70
N MET A 252 -39.47 17.62 25.52
CA MET A 252 -40.20 16.39 25.89
C MET A 252 -40.20 16.20 27.39
N GLN A 253 -41.25 15.56 27.91
CA GLN A 253 -41.31 15.13 29.29
C GLN A 253 -40.15 14.19 29.61
N ASP A 254 -39.50 14.36 30.73
CA ASP A 254 -38.35 13.58 31.21
C ASP A 254 -37.08 13.69 30.33
N SER A 255 -37.07 14.61 29.37
CA SER A 255 -35.86 14.86 28.56
C SER A 255 -34.85 15.71 29.33
N PRO A 256 -33.59 15.26 29.44
CA PRO A 256 -32.53 16.08 30.02
C PRO A 256 -32.00 17.17 29.08
N LEU A 257 -32.48 17.17 27.82
CA LEU A 257 -31.99 18.11 26.81
C LEU A 257 -32.75 19.43 26.85
N SER A 258 -32.03 20.54 27.00
CA SER A 258 -32.55 21.90 26.83
C SER A 258 -32.37 22.44 25.39
N LYS A 259 -31.40 21.89 24.67
CA LYS A 259 -31.04 22.21 23.29
C LYS A 259 -30.89 20.90 22.47
N SER A 260 -30.68 21.03 21.17
CA SER A 260 -30.33 19.87 20.35
C SER A 260 -29.05 19.21 20.86
N ILE A 261 -28.91 17.89 20.64
CA ILE A 261 -27.78 17.13 21.19
C ILE A 261 -26.41 17.62 20.68
N ASP A 262 -26.34 18.12 19.45
CA ASP A 262 -25.11 18.64 18.84
C ASP A 262 -24.67 20.01 19.41
N GLU A 263 -25.59 20.72 20.10
CA GLU A 263 -25.34 22.00 20.79
C GLU A 263 -25.20 21.82 22.30
N THR A 264 -25.40 20.59 22.80
CA THR A 264 -25.41 20.31 24.25
C THR A 264 -24.02 19.90 24.71
N GLU A 265 -23.43 20.65 25.64
CA GLU A 265 -22.10 20.37 26.18
C GLU A 265 -22.16 19.45 27.41
N GLU A 266 -23.27 19.47 28.17
CA GLU A 266 -23.42 18.68 29.38
C GLU A 266 -24.84 18.11 29.47
N ILE A 267 -24.94 16.85 29.87
CA ILE A 267 -26.20 16.14 30.09
C ILE A 267 -26.18 15.54 31.49
N THR A 268 -27.16 15.91 32.31
CA THR A 268 -27.36 15.30 33.62
C THR A 268 -28.43 14.23 33.54
N LEU A 269 -28.08 12.97 33.86
CA LEU A 269 -28.98 11.84 33.87
C LEU A 269 -29.45 11.52 35.29
N GLN A 270 -30.70 11.08 35.41
CA GLN A 270 -31.23 10.56 36.67
C GLN A 270 -30.68 9.14 36.92
N TYR A 271 -30.74 8.67 38.15
CA TYR A 271 -30.18 7.37 38.56
C TYR A 271 -30.80 6.17 37.80
N ASP A 272 -32.01 6.30 37.33
CA ASP A 272 -32.74 5.31 36.56
C ASP A 272 -32.54 5.45 35.06
N GLN A 273 -31.90 6.51 34.59
CA GLN A 273 -31.55 6.76 33.18
C GLN A 273 -30.16 6.21 32.82
N ASN A 274 -29.80 5.03 33.34
CA ASN A 274 -28.48 4.41 33.23
C ASN A 274 -28.28 3.64 31.94
N ILE A 275 -29.23 3.64 31.01
CA ILE A 275 -29.16 3.09 29.67
C ILE A 275 -29.36 4.21 28.68
N PHE A 276 -28.32 4.58 27.97
CA PHE A 276 -28.44 5.59 26.94
C PHE A 276 -27.65 5.25 25.68
N SER A 277 -27.99 5.89 24.58
CA SER A 277 -27.26 5.82 23.34
C SER A 277 -27.20 7.14 22.60
N LEU A 278 -26.12 7.33 21.88
CA LEU A 278 -25.83 8.48 21.03
C LEU A 278 -25.58 7.99 19.61
N ASP A 279 -26.19 8.65 18.63
CA ASP A 279 -25.79 8.48 17.24
C ASP A 279 -24.77 9.56 16.87
N VAL A 280 -23.62 9.13 16.34
CA VAL A 280 -22.56 10.01 15.87
C VAL A 280 -22.48 9.96 14.35
N SER A 281 -22.31 11.11 13.73
CA SER A 281 -22.09 11.23 12.30
C SER A 281 -20.93 12.15 11.99
N SER A 282 -20.17 11.79 10.98
CA SER A 282 -19.15 12.66 10.41
C SER A 282 -19.69 13.33 9.17
N ILE A 283 -19.59 14.64 9.09
CA ILE A 283 -19.95 15.40 7.89
C ILE A 283 -18.77 15.34 6.93
N ASN A 284 -18.77 14.32 6.09
CA ASN A 284 -17.81 14.14 5.02
C ASN A 284 -18.56 13.65 3.77
N TYR A 285 -18.55 14.47 2.72
CA TYR A 285 -19.24 14.17 1.47
C TYR A 285 -18.35 13.43 0.47
N ASP A 286 -17.02 13.44 0.67
CA ASP A 286 -16.09 12.84 -0.30
C ASP A 286 -16.02 11.33 -0.17
N CYS A 287 -15.99 10.81 1.07
CA CYS A 287 -15.79 9.38 1.33
C CYS A 287 -16.57 8.87 2.54
N PRO A 288 -17.91 8.96 2.55
CA PRO A 288 -18.71 8.60 3.72
C PRO A 288 -18.60 7.11 4.11
N SER A 289 -18.34 6.23 3.15
CA SER A 289 -18.23 4.77 3.36
C SER A 289 -16.92 4.34 4.04
N GLN A 290 -15.90 5.20 4.07
CA GLN A 290 -14.59 4.90 4.65
C GLN A 290 -14.44 5.36 6.11
N ILE A 291 -15.40 6.13 6.61
CA ILE A 291 -15.33 6.63 7.97
C ILE A 291 -15.51 5.48 8.96
N LEU A 292 -14.55 5.37 9.85
CA LEU A 292 -14.58 4.47 10.99
C LEU A 292 -14.67 5.29 12.27
N TYR A 293 -15.50 4.82 13.20
CA TYR A 293 -15.73 5.45 14.48
C TYR A 293 -15.13 4.61 15.59
N SER A 294 -14.56 5.29 16.57
CA SER A 294 -14.08 4.73 17.83
C SER A 294 -14.42 5.71 18.92
N TRP A 295 -14.81 5.22 20.09
CA TRP A 295 -15.19 6.03 21.23
C TRP A 295 -14.71 5.44 22.53
N LYS A 296 -14.63 6.28 23.53
CA LYS A 296 -14.28 5.91 24.90
C LYS A 296 -15.12 6.77 25.87
N LEU A 297 -15.66 6.17 26.92
CA LEU A 297 -16.26 6.90 28.02
C LEU A 297 -15.21 7.07 29.11
N GLU A 298 -14.68 8.27 29.23
CA GLU A 298 -13.68 8.60 30.27
C GLU A 298 -14.28 8.45 31.66
N GLY A 299 -13.51 7.96 32.59
CA GLY A 299 -13.96 7.63 33.94
C GLY A 299 -14.58 6.25 34.11
N PHE A 300 -14.97 5.57 33.02
CA PHE A 300 -15.52 4.20 33.05
C PHE A 300 -14.68 3.18 32.31
N TYR A 301 -14.07 3.55 31.17
CA TYR A 301 -13.26 2.66 30.36
C TYR A 301 -11.89 3.27 30.09
N GLU A 302 -10.83 2.47 30.22
CA GLU A 302 -9.46 2.91 29.95
C GLU A 302 -9.10 2.89 28.47
N GLU A 303 -9.70 1.98 27.70
CA GLU A 303 -9.38 1.74 26.30
C GLU A 303 -10.46 2.29 25.35
N TRP A 304 -10.01 2.68 24.15
CA TRP A 304 -10.90 3.00 23.05
C TRP A 304 -11.56 1.74 22.49
N THR A 305 -12.81 1.84 22.06
CA THR A 305 -13.45 0.75 21.32
C THR A 305 -12.71 0.47 20.02
N LYS A 306 -12.80 -0.77 19.55
CA LYS A 306 -12.26 -1.11 18.23
C LYS A 306 -12.97 -0.29 17.15
N SER A 307 -12.20 0.34 16.24
CA SER A 307 -12.72 1.13 15.14
C SER A 307 -13.69 0.30 14.27
N SER A 308 -14.87 0.85 13.99
CA SER A 308 -15.93 0.19 13.23
C SER A 308 -16.76 1.20 12.43
N LYS A 309 -17.59 0.71 11.50
CA LYS A 309 -18.57 1.54 10.77
C LYS A 309 -19.82 1.87 11.60
N SER A 310 -19.95 1.32 12.82
CA SER A 310 -21.08 1.61 13.70
C SER A 310 -21.06 3.09 14.10
N ARG A 311 -22.20 3.72 13.97
CA ARG A 311 -22.46 5.11 14.39
C ARG A 311 -23.13 5.19 15.74
N LEU A 312 -23.56 4.04 16.27
CA LEU A 312 -24.33 3.96 17.52
C LEU A 312 -23.38 3.70 18.68
N ILE A 313 -23.26 4.67 19.55
CA ILE A 313 -22.60 4.60 20.85
C ILE A 313 -23.66 4.20 21.87
N ARG A 314 -23.47 3.09 22.57
CA ARG A 314 -24.43 2.62 23.57
C ARG A 314 -23.72 2.27 24.86
N TYR A 315 -24.33 2.73 25.97
CA TYR A 315 -23.91 2.38 27.32
C TYR A 315 -25.11 1.84 28.07
N THR A 316 -24.86 0.80 28.86
CA THR A 316 -25.89 0.13 29.67
C THR A 316 -25.34 -0.13 31.07
N GLY A 317 -26.19 0.09 32.10
CA GLY A 317 -25.86 -0.26 33.47
C GLY A 317 -24.70 0.54 34.06
N LEU A 318 -24.59 1.83 33.69
CA LEU A 318 -23.61 2.72 34.31
C LEU A 318 -23.96 2.90 35.80
N ALA A 319 -22.96 2.77 36.64
CA ALA A 319 -23.09 3.09 38.04
C ALA A 319 -23.20 4.61 38.21
N PRO A 320 -24.01 5.09 39.17
CA PRO A 320 -24.16 6.51 39.47
C PRO A 320 -22.86 7.15 39.97
#